data_2fb77144af054f87410223decaedd21e
#
_entry.id   2fb77144af054f87410223decaedd21e
#
_cell.length_a   1.000
_cell.length_b   1.000
_cell.length_c   1.000
_cell.angle_alpha   90.00
_cell.angle_beta   90.00
_cell.angle_gamma   90.00
#
_symmetry.space_group_name_H-M   'P 1'
#
loop_
_entity.id
_entity.type
_entity.pdbx_description
1 polymer ?
#
loop_
_entity_poly.entity_id
_entity_poly.type
_entity_poly.pdbx_seq_one_letter_code
_entity_poly.pdbx_strand_id
1 'polypeptide(L)'
;VWAKTILTSLQIVARQVSGVDGVAMSAKHAFGENVDRLITVEMCFSPDFPYGVAAKLYEAARRRFGGPLAMMAAEELMRRIEPESYVLILTGMMIPPWNTAETDGPIGAAALARILRIGFNALPVIVVDPSETTVRAVEAACRGMGVGIVDLGDLGRVSYSASIQTFPLDVEGARRAADRLIGELGPSAVIAVERLGMNVRGEYHTAHGYNCSNWSPRMDYIVERAREVGVLTIGIGDHGNEIGFGAIAEEARKIVPYGEVCRCPCRGGIVCATETDILIVASISNWGAYGVEACLAYLKGDLELMHSPSLELRSIGECVGAGGIDGATSAPTASVDAVPAELNAHLVEMLGFMLRSTRMRFKRHF
;
A
#
# COMPACT_ATOMS: atom_id res chain seq x y z
N VAL A 1 -18.89 -57.46 12.43
CA VAL A 1 -18.39 -57.48 11.05
C VAL A 1 -18.55 -56.12 10.41
N TRP A 2 -19.73 -55.44 10.51
CA TRP A 2 -20.00 -54.15 9.89
C TRP A 2 -19.14 -52.96 10.37
N ALA A 3 -18.77 -52.90 11.65
CA ALA A 3 -17.93 -51.84 12.20
C ALA A 3 -16.49 -51.85 11.67
N LYS A 4 -15.93 -53.04 11.39
CA LYS A 4 -14.57 -53.18 10.82
C LYS A 4 -14.53 -52.74 9.35
N THR A 5 -15.60 -52.97 8.58
CA THR A 5 -15.66 -52.61 7.16
C THR A 5 -15.75 -51.10 6.99
N ILE A 6 -16.49 -50.41 7.86
CA ILE A 6 -16.60 -48.93 7.85
C ILE A 6 -15.28 -48.24 8.22
N LEU A 7 -14.56 -48.81 9.22
CA LEU A 7 -13.24 -48.25 9.60
C LEU A 7 -12.19 -48.46 8.47
N THR A 8 -12.23 -49.59 7.78
CA THR A 8 -11.33 -49.85 6.65
C THR A 8 -11.63 -48.94 5.45
N SER A 9 -12.90 -48.69 5.16
CA SER A 9 -13.31 -47.78 4.10
C SER A 9 -12.91 -46.32 4.42
N LEU A 10 -13.04 -45.85 5.66
CA LEU A 10 -12.59 -44.52 6.08
C LEU A 10 -11.05 -44.40 6.05
N GLN A 11 -10.32 -45.46 6.36
CA GLN A 11 -8.84 -45.47 6.25
C GLN A 11 -8.36 -45.49 4.79
N ILE A 12 -9.12 -46.12 3.87
CA ILE A 12 -8.80 -46.14 2.44
C ILE A 12 -9.08 -44.77 1.83
N VAL A 13 -10.21 -44.09 2.20
CA VAL A 13 -10.49 -42.74 1.76
C VAL A 13 -9.48 -41.75 2.32
N ALA A 14 -9.06 -41.90 3.56
CA ALA A 14 -8.00 -41.06 4.15
C ALA A 14 -6.63 -41.28 3.46
N ARG A 15 -6.31 -42.49 2.99
CA ARG A 15 -5.09 -42.77 2.24
C ARG A 15 -5.15 -42.30 0.78
N GLN A 16 -6.33 -42.29 0.14
CA GLN A 16 -6.46 -41.73 -1.22
C GLN A 16 -6.42 -40.20 -1.29
N VAL A 17 -6.70 -39.52 -0.17
CA VAL A 17 -6.53 -38.04 -0.07
C VAL A 17 -5.07 -37.66 0.26
N SER A 18 -4.26 -38.58 0.79
CA SER A 18 -2.83 -38.37 1.08
C SER A 18 -1.88 -38.61 -0.11
N GLY A 19 -2.41 -38.91 -1.30
CA GLY A 19 -1.63 -39.17 -2.51
C GLY A 19 -1.45 -37.96 -3.45
N VAL A 20 -1.81 -36.76 -3.00
CA VAL A 20 -1.38 -35.53 -3.65
C VAL A 20 -0.22 -35.00 -2.81
N ASP A 21 1.01 -35.32 -3.22
CA ASP A 21 2.25 -34.75 -2.71
C ASP A 21 2.34 -33.24 -3.06
N GLY A 22 1.41 -32.46 -2.52
CA GLY A 22 1.45 -31.02 -2.43
C GLY A 22 1.24 -30.68 -0.96
N VAL A 23 2.24 -30.08 -0.32
CA VAL A 23 2.09 -29.51 1.02
C VAL A 23 0.81 -28.67 1.04
N ALA A 24 -0.21 -29.10 1.79
CA ALA A 24 -1.47 -28.36 1.87
C ALA A 24 -1.17 -26.95 2.37
N MET A 25 -1.30 -25.97 1.49
CA MET A 25 -1.09 -24.56 1.80
C MET A 25 -1.98 -24.17 2.98
N SER A 26 -1.45 -23.48 3.99
CA SER A 26 -2.28 -23.02 5.10
C SER A 26 -3.35 -22.04 4.61
N ALA A 27 -4.53 -22.03 5.23
CA ALA A 27 -5.62 -21.13 4.84
C ALA A 27 -5.18 -19.65 4.83
N LYS A 28 -4.34 -19.26 5.80
CA LYS A 28 -3.75 -17.92 5.88
C LYS A 28 -2.87 -17.63 4.65
N HIS A 29 -1.97 -18.54 4.31
CA HIS A 29 -1.09 -18.37 3.16
C HIS A 29 -1.89 -18.32 1.85
N ALA A 30 -2.87 -19.21 1.69
CA ALA A 30 -3.77 -19.21 0.52
C ALA A 30 -4.56 -17.90 0.40
N PHE A 31 -5.02 -17.35 1.52
CA PHE A 31 -5.70 -16.04 1.53
C PHE A 31 -4.75 -14.94 1.04
N GLY A 32 -3.54 -14.85 1.60
CA GLY A 32 -2.53 -13.88 1.16
C GLY A 32 -2.16 -13.99 -0.31
N GLU A 33 -1.96 -15.23 -0.83
CA GLU A 33 -1.71 -15.47 -2.26
C GLU A 33 -2.85 -14.94 -3.16
N ASN A 34 -4.08 -15.14 -2.75
CA ASN A 34 -5.23 -14.67 -3.52
C ASN A 34 -5.38 -13.14 -3.44
N VAL A 35 -5.07 -12.53 -2.29
CA VAL A 35 -5.02 -11.06 -2.15
C VAL A 35 -3.95 -10.51 -3.10
N ASP A 36 -2.73 -11.01 -3.06
CA ASP A 36 -1.63 -10.53 -3.91
C ASP A 36 -1.97 -10.65 -5.40
N ARG A 37 -2.59 -11.77 -5.83
CA ARG A 37 -3.06 -11.94 -7.21
C ARG A 37 -4.09 -10.92 -7.61
N LEU A 38 -5.00 -10.54 -6.71
CA LEU A 38 -6.06 -9.60 -7.01
C LEU A 38 -5.53 -8.17 -7.12
N ILE A 39 -4.63 -7.75 -6.23
CA ILE A 39 -4.05 -6.40 -6.25
C ILE A 39 -3.01 -6.20 -7.36
N THR A 40 -2.56 -7.27 -8.03
CA THR A 40 -1.60 -7.22 -9.14
C THR A 40 -2.24 -7.40 -10.52
N VAL A 41 -3.57 -7.36 -10.62
CA VAL A 41 -4.29 -7.40 -11.90
C VAL A 41 -4.09 -6.08 -12.64
N GLU A 42 -3.44 -6.13 -13.81
CA GLU A 42 -3.22 -4.96 -14.65
C GLU A 42 -4.45 -4.67 -15.51
N MET A 43 -5.10 -3.53 -15.29
CA MET A 43 -6.33 -3.14 -16.01
C MET A 43 -6.09 -2.09 -17.08
N CYS A 44 -5.10 -1.23 -16.90
CA CYS A 44 -4.76 -0.18 -17.84
C CYS A 44 -3.36 -0.37 -18.41
N PHE A 45 -3.16 0.14 -19.61
CA PHE A 45 -1.87 0.06 -20.26
C PHE A 45 -1.63 1.31 -21.10
N SER A 46 -0.36 1.71 -21.19
CA SER A 46 0.13 2.71 -22.15
C SER A 46 1.54 2.32 -22.61
N PRO A 47 2.11 2.99 -23.61
CA PRO A 47 3.48 2.73 -24.02
C PRO A 47 4.53 2.91 -22.90
N ASP A 48 4.27 3.79 -21.93
CA ASP A 48 5.14 4.00 -20.77
C ASP A 48 4.78 3.04 -19.62
N PHE A 49 3.60 2.38 -19.65
CA PHE A 49 3.12 1.38 -18.70
C PHE A 49 2.63 0.13 -19.43
N PRO A 50 3.53 -0.68 -20.01
CA PRO A 50 3.14 -1.88 -20.74
C PRO A 50 2.69 -2.99 -19.79
N TYR A 51 1.77 -3.83 -20.24
CA TYR A 51 1.36 -5.02 -19.52
C TYR A 51 2.54 -5.93 -19.16
N GLY A 52 2.47 -6.56 -18.01
CA GLY A 52 3.46 -7.49 -17.49
C GLY A 52 4.56 -6.81 -16.67
N VAL A 53 4.52 -5.50 -16.46
CA VAL A 53 5.46 -4.80 -15.58
C VAL A 53 5.16 -5.12 -14.13
N ALA A 54 3.93 -4.90 -13.66
CA ALA A 54 3.54 -5.18 -12.27
C ALA A 54 3.73 -6.67 -11.93
N ALA A 55 3.36 -7.59 -12.83
CA ALA A 55 3.57 -9.03 -12.65
C ALA A 55 5.05 -9.38 -12.44
N LYS A 56 5.96 -8.83 -13.26
CA LYS A 56 7.41 -9.09 -13.16
C LYS A 56 8.03 -8.48 -11.89
N LEU A 57 7.62 -7.25 -11.54
CA LEU A 57 8.04 -6.60 -10.30
C LEU A 57 7.56 -7.39 -9.08
N TYR A 58 6.31 -7.86 -9.09
CA TYR A 58 5.76 -8.72 -8.07
C TYR A 58 6.57 -10.02 -7.93
N GLU A 59 6.88 -10.69 -9.03
CA GLU A 59 7.71 -11.90 -9.02
C GLU A 59 9.11 -11.63 -8.42
N ALA A 60 9.74 -10.49 -8.74
CA ALA A 60 11.01 -10.10 -8.17
C ALA A 60 10.90 -9.89 -6.65
N ALA A 61 9.87 -9.16 -6.19
CA ALA A 61 9.60 -8.95 -4.76
C ALA A 61 9.29 -10.29 -4.06
N ARG A 62 8.52 -11.18 -4.68
CA ARG A 62 8.23 -12.52 -4.15
C ARG A 62 9.48 -13.36 -3.98
N ARG A 63 10.42 -13.32 -4.92
CA ARG A 63 11.72 -14.01 -4.78
C ARG A 63 12.54 -13.43 -3.62
N ARG A 64 12.50 -12.10 -3.44
CA ARG A 64 13.24 -11.41 -2.38
C ARG A 64 12.69 -11.70 -0.98
N PHE A 65 11.37 -11.71 -0.81
CA PHE A 65 10.71 -11.80 0.50
C PHE A 65 10.16 -13.20 0.83
N GLY A 66 9.87 -14.03 -0.16
CA GLY A 66 9.55 -15.45 0.01
C GLY A 66 8.09 -15.78 0.38
N GLY A 67 7.23 -14.81 0.71
CA GLY A 67 5.83 -15.01 1.11
C GLY A 67 4.85 -14.07 0.40
N PRO A 68 3.52 -14.23 0.57
CA PRO A 68 2.54 -13.26 0.10
C PRO A 68 2.80 -11.90 0.73
N LEU A 69 3.07 -10.88 -0.10
CA LEU A 69 3.63 -9.60 0.33
C LEU A 69 2.69 -8.84 1.26
N ALA A 70 1.40 -8.73 0.89
CA ALA A 70 0.39 -8.07 1.70
C ALA A 70 0.18 -8.76 3.06
N MET A 71 0.20 -10.11 3.07
CA MET A 71 0.06 -10.88 4.31
C MET A 71 1.28 -10.70 5.21
N MET A 72 2.50 -10.72 4.66
CA MET A 72 3.73 -10.49 5.42
C MET A 72 3.72 -9.11 6.08
N ALA A 73 3.33 -8.07 5.34
CA ALA A 73 3.21 -6.73 5.89
C ALA A 73 2.17 -6.66 7.01
N ALA A 74 1.01 -7.30 6.82
CA ALA A 74 -0.03 -7.36 7.83
C ALA A 74 0.43 -8.11 9.11
N GLU A 75 1.18 -9.20 8.97
CA GLU A 75 1.75 -9.95 10.11
C GLU A 75 2.75 -9.10 10.91
N GLU A 76 3.64 -8.37 10.22
CA GLU A 76 4.59 -7.49 10.90
C GLU A 76 3.90 -6.30 11.58
N LEU A 77 2.89 -5.70 10.95
CA LEU A 77 2.08 -4.65 11.57
C LEU A 77 1.35 -5.18 12.81
N MET A 78 0.71 -6.37 12.72
CA MET A 78 0.08 -7.03 13.87
C MET A 78 1.05 -7.24 15.04
N ARG A 79 2.32 -7.52 14.76
CA ARG A 79 3.35 -7.80 15.76
C ARG A 79 3.91 -6.53 16.41
N ARG A 80 3.95 -5.43 15.66
CA ARG A 80 4.65 -4.18 16.06
C ARG A 80 3.74 -3.10 16.61
N ILE A 81 2.49 -3.06 16.16
CA ILE A 81 1.57 -1.98 16.54
C ILE A 81 0.93 -2.30 17.88
N GLU A 82 1.18 -1.42 18.84
CA GLU A 82 0.49 -1.38 20.12
C GLU A 82 -0.58 -0.28 20.13
N PRO A 83 -1.62 -0.38 20.98
CA PRO A 83 -2.57 0.72 21.17
C PRO A 83 -1.85 2.03 21.51
N GLU A 84 -2.34 3.12 20.91
CA GLU A 84 -1.79 4.48 21.06
C GLU A 84 -0.36 4.68 20.52
N SER A 85 0.21 3.70 19.81
CA SER A 85 1.47 3.91 19.10
C SER A 85 1.25 4.68 17.78
N TYR A 86 2.18 5.55 17.45
CA TYR A 86 2.15 6.27 16.17
C TYR A 86 2.51 5.36 15.00
N VAL A 87 1.84 5.58 13.87
CA VAL A 87 2.19 4.99 12.56
C VAL A 87 2.26 6.12 11.54
N LEU A 88 3.42 6.28 10.90
CA LEU A 88 3.59 7.26 9.83
C LEU A 88 3.14 6.65 8.49
N ILE A 89 2.34 7.40 7.71
CA ILE A 89 1.92 7.02 6.36
C ILE A 89 2.38 8.11 5.41
N LEU A 90 3.32 7.80 4.52
CA LEU A 90 3.90 8.75 3.57
C LEU A 90 3.15 8.65 2.24
N THR A 91 2.58 9.76 1.76
CA THR A 91 1.78 9.78 0.52
C THR A 91 1.63 11.19 -0.05
N GLY A 92 0.76 11.37 -1.04
CA GLY A 92 0.36 12.67 -1.57
C GLY A 92 1.39 13.26 -2.50
N MET A 93 1.84 12.49 -3.49
CA MET A 93 2.70 12.98 -4.55
C MET A 93 2.02 14.13 -5.31
N MET A 94 2.73 15.25 -5.40
CA MET A 94 2.24 16.44 -6.08
C MET A 94 2.47 16.35 -7.59
N ILE A 95 1.42 16.56 -8.38
CA ILE A 95 1.48 16.53 -9.85
C ILE A 95 1.47 17.96 -10.43
N PRO A 96 2.54 18.38 -11.10
CA PRO A 96 2.53 19.62 -11.87
C PRO A 96 1.69 19.49 -13.17
N PRO A 97 1.12 20.58 -13.68
CA PRO A 97 1.15 21.95 -13.15
C PRO A 97 0.09 22.21 -12.07
N TRP A 98 -0.70 21.19 -11.69
CA TRP A 98 -1.83 21.31 -10.78
C TRP A 98 -1.40 21.57 -9.33
N ASN A 99 -0.18 21.17 -8.96
CA ASN A 99 0.38 21.28 -7.61
C ASN A 99 -0.54 20.68 -6.54
N THR A 100 -1.19 19.59 -6.87
CA THR A 100 -2.11 18.85 -6.01
C THR A 100 -1.77 17.37 -5.99
N ALA A 101 -2.27 16.64 -5.00
CA ALA A 101 -2.09 15.19 -4.95
C ALA A 101 -2.80 14.50 -6.12
N GLU A 102 -2.19 13.43 -6.62
CA GLU A 102 -2.91 12.44 -7.41
C GLU A 102 -3.85 11.60 -6.54
N THR A 103 -4.74 10.86 -7.20
CA THR A 103 -5.71 10.00 -6.52
C THR A 103 -5.10 8.67 -6.06
N ASP A 104 -4.01 8.22 -6.69
CA ASP A 104 -3.26 7.08 -6.13
C ASP A 104 -2.39 7.53 -4.95
N GLY A 105 -2.30 6.69 -3.94
CA GLY A 105 -1.67 6.97 -2.66
C GLY A 105 -2.62 7.53 -1.60
N PRO A 106 -3.24 8.71 -1.74
CA PRO A 106 -4.11 9.31 -0.71
C PRO A 106 -5.27 8.44 -0.26
N ILE A 107 -5.96 7.75 -1.18
CA ILE A 107 -7.11 6.91 -0.85
C ILE A 107 -6.64 5.64 -0.12
N GLY A 108 -5.56 5.02 -0.57
CA GLY A 108 -4.92 3.88 0.11
C GLY A 108 -4.40 4.25 1.50
N ALA A 109 -3.78 5.43 1.64
CA ALA A 109 -3.34 5.96 2.93
C ALA A 109 -4.51 6.19 3.89
N ALA A 110 -5.66 6.70 3.39
CA ALA A 110 -6.88 6.88 4.18
C ALA A 110 -7.48 5.55 4.65
N ALA A 111 -7.48 4.52 3.80
CA ALA A 111 -7.91 3.16 4.15
C ALA A 111 -7.02 2.56 5.25
N LEU A 112 -5.69 2.68 5.11
CA LEU A 112 -4.76 2.24 6.15
C LEU A 112 -4.93 3.04 7.45
N ALA A 113 -5.04 4.37 7.38
CA ALA A 113 -5.29 5.19 8.57
C ALA A 113 -6.57 4.76 9.29
N ARG A 114 -7.64 4.43 8.54
CA ARG A 114 -8.90 3.94 9.08
C ARG A 114 -8.69 2.62 9.84
N ILE A 115 -8.16 1.59 9.21
CA ILE A 115 -8.00 0.28 9.87
C ILE A 115 -7.04 0.33 11.04
N LEU A 116 -5.95 1.08 10.94
CA LEU A 116 -5.00 1.29 12.03
C LEU A 116 -5.66 1.96 13.24
N ARG A 117 -6.50 2.95 12.99
CA ARG A 117 -7.21 3.65 14.06
C ARG A 117 -8.28 2.80 14.71
N ILE A 118 -9.19 2.21 13.94
CA ILE A 118 -10.34 1.47 14.48
C ILE A 118 -9.99 0.04 14.92
N GLY A 119 -9.08 -0.62 14.21
CA GLY A 119 -8.70 -2.02 14.49
C GLY A 119 -7.60 -2.17 15.55
N PHE A 120 -6.73 -1.17 15.69
CA PHE A 120 -5.56 -1.24 16.55
C PHE A 120 -5.50 -0.14 17.61
N ASN A 121 -6.37 0.86 17.56
CA ASN A 121 -6.27 2.09 18.32
C ASN A 121 -4.91 2.78 18.18
N ALA A 122 -4.26 2.61 17.02
CA ALA A 122 -3.03 3.31 16.68
C ALA A 122 -3.30 4.79 16.37
N LEU A 123 -2.24 5.60 16.31
CA LEU A 123 -2.28 7.03 16.02
C LEU A 123 -1.69 7.31 14.63
N PRO A 124 -2.50 7.26 13.55
CA PRO A 124 -2.01 7.47 12.20
C PRO A 124 -1.62 8.93 11.96
N VAL A 125 -0.40 9.16 11.47
CA VAL A 125 0.11 10.46 11.04
C VAL A 125 0.44 10.37 9.56
N ILE A 126 -0.32 11.06 8.72
CA ILE A 126 -0.13 11.08 7.27
C ILE A 126 0.84 12.22 6.94
N VAL A 127 1.94 11.89 6.27
CA VAL A 127 2.97 12.85 5.88
C VAL A 127 2.87 13.10 4.38
N VAL A 128 2.71 14.36 3.99
CA VAL A 128 2.39 14.76 2.61
C VAL A 128 3.29 15.88 2.09
N ASP A 129 3.24 16.11 0.79
CA ASP A 129 3.91 17.22 0.13
C ASP A 129 3.42 18.57 0.68
N PRO A 130 4.27 19.60 0.75
CA PRO A 130 3.95 20.87 1.40
C PRO A 130 3.14 21.79 0.47
N SER A 131 2.01 21.31 -0.02
CA SER A 131 1.06 22.03 -0.87
C SER A 131 -0.30 22.06 -0.19
N GLU A 132 -0.93 23.23 -0.11
CA GLU A 132 -2.26 23.39 0.46
C GLU A 132 -3.33 22.55 -0.28
N THR A 133 -3.22 22.44 -1.60
CA THR A 133 -4.11 21.64 -2.41
C THR A 133 -3.91 20.15 -2.16
N THR A 134 -2.66 19.69 -1.98
CA THR A 134 -2.36 18.30 -1.58
C THR A 134 -2.96 17.99 -0.21
N VAL A 135 -2.74 18.86 0.78
CA VAL A 135 -3.33 18.69 2.13
C VAL A 135 -4.84 18.56 2.06
N ARG A 136 -5.52 19.46 1.32
CA ARG A 136 -6.99 19.42 1.16
C ARG A 136 -7.48 18.15 0.48
N ALA A 137 -6.79 17.69 -0.56
CA ALA A 137 -7.16 16.46 -1.28
C ALA A 137 -7.02 15.22 -0.38
N VAL A 138 -5.92 15.12 0.38
CA VAL A 138 -5.68 14.03 1.34
C VAL A 138 -6.66 14.09 2.51
N GLU A 139 -6.94 15.27 3.06
CA GLU A 139 -7.96 15.45 4.09
C GLU A 139 -9.34 15.00 3.61
N ALA A 140 -9.71 15.36 2.38
CA ALA A 140 -10.98 14.97 1.78
C ALA A 140 -11.06 13.45 1.55
N ALA A 141 -9.97 12.81 1.09
CA ALA A 141 -9.88 11.36 0.98
C ALA A 141 -10.12 10.69 2.34
N CYS A 142 -9.46 11.17 3.40
CA CYS A 142 -9.65 10.67 4.76
C CYS A 142 -11.10 10.84 5.23
N ARG A 143 -11.69 12.01 5.03
CA ARG A 143 -13.10 12.29 5.39
C ARG A 143 -14.05 11.35 4.63
N GLY A 144 -13.82 11.15 3.33
CA GLY A 144 -14.55 10.17 2.51
C GLY A 144 -14.44 8.76 3.06
N MET A 145 -13.29 8.37 3.58
CA MET A 145 -13.02 7.06 4.20
C MET A 145 -13.60 6.95 5.64
N GLY A 146 -14.16 8.04 6.19
CA GLY A 146 -14.73 8.08 7.54
C GLY A 146 -13.69 8.38 8.63
N VAL A 147 -12.57 8.99 8.28
CA VAL A 147 -11.49 9.42 9.20
C VAL A 147 -11.43 10.94 9.24
N GLY A 148 -11.65 11.53 10.40
CA GLY A 148 -11.50 12.99 10.61
C GLY A 148 -10.02 13.38 10.75
N ILE A 149 -9.66 14.58 10.31
CA ILE A 149 -8.32 15.12 10.53
C ILE A 149 -8.34 16.03 11.75
N VAL A 150 -7.39 15.84 12.65
CA VAL A 150 -7.20 16.63 13.87
C VAL A 150 -5.73 17.01 14.02
N ASP A 151 -5.47 17.98 14.88
CA ASP A 151 -4.10 18.32 15.25
C ASP A 151 -3.41 17.14 15.95
N LEU A 152 -2.11 17.04 15.78
CA LEU A 152 -1.30 15.94 16.33
C LEU A 152 -1.51 15.78 17.84
N GLY A 153 -1.65 16.89 18.59
CA GLY A 153 -1.87 16.89 20.04
C GLY A 153 -3.23 16.34 20.49
N ASP A 154 -4.21 16.28 19.59
CA ASP A 154 -5.57 15.79 19.85
C ASP A 154 -5.82 14.37 19.31
N LEU A 155 -4.88 13.82 18.56
CA LEU A 155 -5.04 12.55 17.85
C LEU A 155 -5.41 11.37 18.78
N GLY A 156 -4.82 11.29 19.98
CA GLY A 156 -5.15 10.26 20.97
C GLY A 156 -6.52 10.44 21.66
N ARG A 157 -7.12 11.65 21.57
CA ARG A 157 -8.37 12.00 22.25
C ARG A 157 -9.61 11.83 21.39
N VAL A 158 -9.43 11.82 20.07
CA VAL A 158 -10.53 11.76 19.10
C VAL A 158 -10.55 10.40 18.42
N SER A 159 -11.69 9.71 18.52
CA SER A 159 -11.89 8.45 17.80
C SER A 159 -12.04 8.71 16.28
N TYR A 160 -11.71 7.71 15.46
CA TYR A 160 -11.82 7.79 13.99
C TYR A 160 -11.07 8.98 13.39
N SER A 161 -9.86 9.23 13.89
CA SER A 161 -9.05 10.38 13.46
C SER A 161 -7.66 9.98 12.99
N ALA A 162 -7.09 10.83 12.15
CA ALA A 162 -5.68 10.87 11.77
C ALA A 162 -5.17 12.32 11.88
N SER A 163 -3.86 12.51 11.81
CA SER A 163 -3.25 13.83 11.67
C SER A 163 -2.52 13.93 10.35
N ILE A 164 -2.47 15.12 9.76
CA ILE A 164 -1.68 15.40 8.55
C ILE A 164 -0.52 16.32 8.91
N GLN A 165 0.68 15.96 8.42
CA GLN A 165 1.89 16.75 8.54
C GLN A 165 2.50 16.99 7.17
N THR A 166 2.88 18.22 6.87
CA THR A 166 3.62 18.54 5.64
C THR A 166 5.12 18.31 5.83
N PHE A 167 5.80 17.89 4.76
CA PHE A 167 7.23 17.60 4.80
C PHE A 167 8.04 18.60 3.95
N PRO A 168 9.18 19.14 4.46
CA PRO A 168 9.95 20.16 3.77
C PRO A 168 10.56 19.68 2.45
N LEU A 169 10.69 20.61 1.47
CA LEU A 169 11.36 20.34 0.19
C LEU A 169 12.89 20.45 0.30
N ASP A 170 13.38 21.37 1.12
CA ASP A 170 14.82 21.57 1.27
C ASP A 170 15.47 20.43 2.05
N VAL A 171 16.71 20.12 1.68
CA VAL A 171 17.45 18.96 2.22
C VAL A 171 17.65 19.02 3.74
N GLU A 172 18.02 20.19 4.25
CA GLU A 172 18.30 20.34 5.70
C GLU A 172 17.01 20.29 6.52
N GLY A 173 15.95 20.96 6.05
CA GLY A 173 14.62 20.88 6.65
C GLY A 173 14.08 19.46 6.65
N ALA A 174 14.24 18.73 5.53
CA ALA A 174 13.84 17.34 5.40
C ALA A 174 14.55 16.42 6.40
N ARG A 175 15.87 16.56 6.57
CA ARG A 175 16.63 15.77 7.57
C ARG A 175 16.17 16.07 8.99
N ARG A 176 16.06 17.36 9.35
CA ARG A 176 15.55 17.75 10.69
C ARG A 176 14.12 17.25 10.94
N ALA A 177 13.26 17.31 9.93
CA ALA A 177 11.88 16.83 10.04
C ALA A 177 11.82 15.29 10.20
N ALA A 178 12.67 14.55 9.48
CA ALA A 178 12.78 13.10 9.64
C ALA A 178 13.26 12.73 11.05
N ASP A 179 14.33 13.36 11.54
CA ASP A 179 14.84 13.15 12.90
C ASP A 179 13.76 13.44 13.97
N ARG A 180 13.00 14.53 13.79
CA ARG A 180 11.91 14.88 14.70
C ARG A 180 10.78 13.87 14.66
N LEU A 181 10.27 13.50 13.46
CA LEU A 181 9.17 12.56 13.32
C LEU A 181 9.52 11.18 13.91
N ILE A 182 10.73 10.70 13.69
CA ILE A 182 11.16 9.41 14.22
C ILE A 182 11.54 9.51 15.70
N GLY A 183 12.28 10.55 16.10
CA GLY A 183 12.79 10.68 17.48
C GLY A 183 11.74 11.11 18.50
N GLU A 184 10.82 12.03 18.14
CA GLU A 184 9.81 12.55 19.07
C GLU A 184 8.55 11.68 19.12
N LEU A 185 8.11 11.12 17.96
CA LEU A 185 6.91 10.29 17.93
C LEU A 185 7.20 8.82 18.24
N GLY A 186 8.40 8.32 17.97
CA GLY A 186 8.76 6.92 18.17
C GLY A 186 7.78 5.95 17.47
N PRO A 187 7.53 6.08 16.16
CA PRO A 187 6.48 5.32 15.50
C PRO A 187 6.79 3.81 15.52
N SER A 188 5.75 2.99 15.58
CA SER A 188 5.87 1.53 15.46
C SER A 188 6.15 1.09 14.02
N ALA A 189 5.69 1.88 13.04
CA ALA A 189 5.90 1.62 11.63
C ALA A 189 5.88 2.91 10.79
N VAL A 190 6.55 2.85 9.62
CA VAL A 190 6.49 3.83 8.53
C VAL A 190 6.02 3.09 7.28
N ILE A 191 4.93 3.55 6.68
CA ILE A 191 4.33 2.96 5.48
C ILE A 191 4.35 4.01 4.37
N ALA A 192 5.04 3.77 3.28
CA ALA A 192 5.01 4.61 2.09
C ALA A 192 3.99 4.04 1.10
N VAL A 193 3.01 4.86 0.67
CA VAL A 193 1.97 4.49 -0.30
C VAL A 193 2.04 5.47 -1.45
N GLU A 194 2.38 5.01 -2.64
CA GLU A 194 2.61 5.83 -3.84
C GLU A 194 3.50 7.04 -3.50
N ARG A 195 4.66 6.74 -2.92
CA ARG A 195 5.59 7.79 -2.52
C ARG A 195 6.90 7.65 -3.27
N LEU A 196 7.20 8.63 -4.13
CA LEU A 196 8.47 8.66 -4.85
C LEU A 196 9.68 8.56 -3.93
N GLY A 197 10.66 7.79 -4.35
CA GLY A 197 11.97 7.72 -3.73
C GLY A 197 13.09 8.16 -4.67
N MET A 198 14.22 8.55 -4.09
CA MET A 198 15.38 8.96 -4.88
C MET A 198 16.05 7.77 -5.57
N ASN A 199 16.51 7.98 -6.81
CA ASN A 199 17.32 7.01 -7.53
C ASN A 199 18.76 6.98 -7.00
N VAL A 200 19.61 6.14 -7.58
CA VAL A 200 21.04 6.02 -7.21
C VAL A 200 21.87 7.31 -7.39
N ARG A 201 21.31 8.36 -7.99
CA ARG A 201 21.91 9.70 -8.15
C ARG A 201 21.33 10.73 -7.18
N GLY A 202 20.39 10.32 -6.30
CA GLY A 202 19.70 11.21 -5.38
C GLY A 202 18.63 12.08 -6.05
N GLU A 203 18.14 11.69 -7.23
CA GLU A 203 17.17 12.42 -8.04
C GLU A 203 15.84 11.67 -8.09
N TYR A 204 14.73 12.41 -8.10
CA TYR A 204 13.37 11.87 -8.19
C TYR A 204 12.85 11.92 -9.61
N HIS A 205 12.09 10.92 -10.00
CA HIS A 205 11.57 10.79 -11.36
C HIS A 205 10.12 10.35 -11.36
N THR A 206 9.37 10.92 -12.30
CA THR A 206 8.07 10.32 -12.68
C THR A 206 8.32 8.99 -13.39
N ALA A 207 7.30 8.14 -13.44
CA ALA A 207 7.35 6.88 -14.19
C ALA A 207 7.64 7.06 -15.70
N HIS A 208 7.37 8.27 -16.24
CA HIS A 208 7.73 8.65 -17.63
C HIS A 208 9.20 9.07 -17.82
N GLY A 209 10.03 8.98 -16.79
CA GLY A 209 11.48 9.29 -16.87
C GLY A 209 11.85 10.76 -16.72
N TYR A 210 10.92 11.65 -16.37
CA TYR A 210 11.17 13.07 -16.16
C TYR A 210 11.62 13.33 -14.70
N ASN A 211 12.60 14.21 -14.54
CA ASN A 211 13.07 14.63 -13.23
C ASN A 211 12.03 15.50 -12.54
N CYS A 212 11.72 15.18 -11.29
CA CYS A 212 10.77 15.88 -10.44
C CYS A 212 11.36 16.27 -9.07
N SER A 213 12.68 16.27 -8.93
CA SER A 213 13.39 16.55 -7.68
C SER A 213 13.08 17.93 -7.08
N ASN A 214 12.74 18.91 -7.92
CA ASN A 214 12.47 20.27 -7.45
C ASN A 214 11.16 20.43 -6.66
N TRP A 215 10.24 19.47 -6.80
CA TRP A 215 8.95 19.51 -6.12
C TRP A 215 8.64 18.25 -5.30
N SER A 216 9.55 17.29 -5.25
CA SER A 216 9.40 16.08 -4.46
C SER A 216 10.16 16.20 -3.13
N PRO A 217 9.49 16.24 -1.98
CA PRO A 217 10.17 16.24 -0.69
C PRO A 217 10.88 14.90 -0.45
N ARG A 218 12.05 14.98 0.22
CA ARG A 218 12.96 13.85 0.44
C ARG A 218 12.49 12.97 1.60
N MET A 219 11.32 12.34 1.46
CA MET A 219 10.75 11.47 2.49
C MET A 219 11.54 10.17 2.69
N ASP A 220 12.44 9.83 1.78
CA ASP A 220 13.44 8.78 1.97
C ASP A 220 14.17 8.91 3.31
N TYR A 221 14.47 10.13 3.76
CA TYR A 221 15.13 10.35 5.05
C TYR A 221 14.32 9.87 6.25
N ILE A 222 12.97 9.87 6.17
CA ILE A 222 12.12 9.28 7.21
C ILE A 222 12.36 7.77 7.25
N VAL A 223 12.37 7.13 6.08
CA VAL A 223 12.54 5.67 5.95
C VAL A 223 13.95 5.26 6.36
N GLU A 224 14.98 5.97 5.89
CA GLU A 224 16.38 5.74 6.28
C GLU A 224 16.53 5.83 7.81
N ARG A 225 16.00 6.91 8.41
CA ARG A 225 16.07 7.12 9.86
C ARG A 225 15.28 6.07 10.64
N ALA A 226 14.10 5.68 10.17
CA ALA A 226 13.30 4.62 10.77
C ALA A 226 14.05 3.27 10.80
N ARG A 227 14.68 2.89 9.69
CA ARG A 227 15.47 1.66 9.59
C ARG A 227 16.70 1.69 10.51
N GLU A 228 17.39 2.82 10.63
CA GLU A 228 18.55 2.98 11.53
C GLU A 228 18.20 2.67 13.00
N VAL A 229 16.98 2.96 13.42
CA VAL A 229 16.52 2.74 14.81
C VAL A 229 15.64 1.50 14.97
N GLY A 230 15.48 0.69 13.92
CA GLY A 230 14.75 -0.58 13.96
C GLY A 230 13.22 -0.45 13.92
N VAL A 231 12.69 0.70 13.47
CA VAL A 231 11.27 0.91 13.18
C VAL A 231 10.91 0.18 11.90
N LEU A 232 9.80 -0.55 11.89
CA LEU A 232 9.30 -1.27 10.70
C LEU A 232 9.05 -0.31 9.53
N THR A 233 9.55 -0.65 8.35
CA THR A 233 9.32 0.11 7.12
C THR A 233 8.64 -0.75 6.06
N ILE A 234 7.58 -0.19 5.43
CA ILE A 234 6.82 -0.86 4.35
C ILE A 234 6.72 0.12 3.18
N GLY A 235 7.08 -0.34 1.99
CA GLY A 235 6.83 0.35 0.73
C GLY A 235 5.68 -0.30 -0.02
N ILE A 236 4.81 0.51 -0.61
CA ILE A 236 3.71 0.08 -1.48
C ILE A 236 3.80 0.92 -2.75
N GLY A 237 4.00 0.27 -3.89
CA GLY A 237 4.21 0.94 -5.17
C GLY A 237 3.88 0.04 -6.35
N ASP A 238 3.92 0.61 -7.55
CA ASP A 238 3.51 -0.06 -8.78
C ASP A 238 4.47 0.10 -9.98
N HIS A 239 5.28 1.17 -10.01
CA HIS A 239 6.11 1.51 -11.18
C HIS A 239 7.63 1.48 -10.96
N GLY A 240 8.10 1.24 -9.73
CA GLY A 240 9.53 1.08 -9.44
C GLY A 240 10.26 2.36 -9.02
N ASN A 241 9.63 3.51 -9.12
CA ASN A 241 10.19 4.80 -8.69
C ASN A 241 9.78 5.19 -7.27
N GLU A 242 8.98 4.35 -6.59
CA GLU A 242 8.49 4.57 -5.24
C GLU A 242 9.43 3.98 -4.18
N ILE A 243 9.37 4.52 -2.99
CA ILE A 243 10.09 4.03 -1.80
C ILE A 243 9.77 2.56 -1.55
N GLY A 244 10.82 1.77 -1.39
CA GLY A 244 10.76 0.33 -1.18
C GLY A 244 11.34 -0.47 -2.34
N PHE A 245 11.28 0.03 -3.57
CA PHE A 245 11.83 -0.68 -4.73
C PHE A 245 13.36 -0.84 -4.70
N GLY A 246 14.05 -0.14 -3.82
CA GLY A 246 15.46 -0.39 -3.52
C GLY A 246 15.74 -1.85 -3.19
N ALA A 247 14.79 -2.55 -2.55
CA ALA A 247 14.92 -3.97 -2.20
C ALA A 247 15.03 -4.92 -3.41
N ILE A 248 14.59 -4.49 -4.60
CA ILE A 248 14.65 -5.24 -5.86
C ILE A 248 15.20 -4.37 -7.01
N ALA A 249 16.02 -3.36 -6.69
CA ALA A 249 16.44 -2.33 -7.65
C ALA A 249 17.12 -2.90 -8.90
N GLU A 250 17.93 -3.95 -8.77
CA GLU A 250 18.61 -4.56 -9.92
C GLU A 250 17.64 -5.17 -10.93
N GLU A 251 16.61 -5.86 -10.47
CA GLU A 251 15.56 -6.43 -11.31
C GLU A 251 14.64 -5.34 -11.85
N ALA A 252 14.19 -4.42 -10.98
CA ALA A 252 13.30 -3.33 -11.35
C ALA A 252 13.88 -2.47 -12.48
N ARG A 253 15.18 -2.16 -12.44
CA ARG A 253 15.88 -1.40 -13.50
C ARG A 253 15.76 -2.06 -14.88
N LYS A 254 15.69 -3.38 -14.96
CA LYS A 254 15.57 -4.14 -16.22
C LYS A 254 14.12 -4.34 -16.65
N ILE A 255 13.16 -4.19 -15.73
CA ILE A 255 11.74 -4.45 -15.95
C ILE A 255 11.01 -3.20 -16.40
N VAL A 256 11.21 -2.08 -15.67
CA VAL A 256 10.40 -0.88 -15.90
C VAL A 256 10.95 -0.03 -17.04
N PRO A 257 10.08 0.65 -17.80
CA PRO A 257 10.51 1.68 -18.76
C PRO A 257 11.37 2.74 -18.05
N TYR A 258 12.42 3.21 -18.70
CA TYR A 258 13.38 4.17 -18.13
C TYR A 258 14.09 3.70 -16.85
N GLY A 259 13.99 2.43 -16.48
CA GLY A 259 14.58 1.88 -15.26
C GLY A 259 16.10 2.00 -15.19
N GLU A 260 16.80 1.76 -16.31
CA GLU A 260 18.25 1.90 -16.41
C GLU A 260 18.70 3.34 -16.69
N VAL A 261 17.96 4.05 -17.55
CA VAL A 261 18.34 5.38 -18.04
C VAL A 261 17.11 6.28 -18.14
N CYS A 262 17.04 7.31 -17.31
CA CYS A 262 15.99 8.32 -17.35
C CYS A 262 16.18 9.33 -18.50
N ARG A 263 15.17 10.17 -18.73
CA ARG A 263 15.19 11.22 -19.77
C ARG A 263 15.98 12.48 -19.36
N CYS A 264 16.38 12.60 -18.09
CA CYS A 264 17.10 13.77 -17.59
C CYS A 264 18.64 13.59 -17.65
N PRO A 265 19.41 14.67 -17.45
CA PRO A 265 20.89 14.60 -17.50
C PRO A 265 21.53 13.68 -16.45
N CYS A 266 20.84 13.32 -15.36
CA CYS A 266 21.40 12.45 -14.32
C CYS A 266 21.69 11.04 -14.82
N ARG A 267 20.93 10.56 -15.82
CA ARG A 267 21.08 9.23 -16.46
C ARG A 267 21.06 8.06 -15.49
N GLY A 268 20.52 8.26 -14.28
CA GLY A 268 20.50 7.26 -13.19
C GLY A 268 19.34 6.26 -13.26
N GLY A 269 18.42 6.42 -14.25
CA GLY A 269 17.18 5.68 -14.29
C GLY A 269 16.16 6.23 -13.31
N ILE A 270 14.94 5.66 -13.32
CA ILE A 270 13.85 6.10 -12.44
C ILE A 270 13.79 5.31 -11.14
N VAL A 271 14.33 4.08 -11.12
CA VAL A 271 14.14 3.14 -10.01
C VAL A 271 14.65 3.72 -8.70
N CYS A 272 13.80 3.70 -7.70
CA CYS A 272 14.12 4.12 -6.34
C CYS A 272 15.25 3.26 -5.75
N ALA A 273 16.17 3.89 -5.03
CA ALA A 273 17.28 3.21 -4.35
C ALA A 273 16.97 2.93 -2.87
N THR A 274 15.92 3.56 -2.31
CA THR A 274 15.54 3.41 -0.91
C THR A 274 14.81 2.11 -0.69
N GLU A 275 15.38 1.26 0.18
CA GLU A 275 14.81 -0.02 0.59
C GLU A 275 13.84 0.16 1.75
N THR A 276 12.89 -0.78 1.87
CA THR A 276 12.07 -1.02 3.05
C THR A 276 12.19 -2.47 3.53
N ASP A 277 11.76 -2.74 4.75
CA ASP A 277 11.78 -4.12 5.29
C ASP A 277 10.83 -5.04 4.53
N ILE A 278 9.71 -4.50 4.00
CA ILE A 278 8.78 -5.20 3.12
C ILE A 278 8.39 -4.27 1.99
N LEU A 279 8.43 -4.77 0.76
CA LEU A 279 7.90 -4.13 -0.43
C LEU A 279 6.63 -4.87 -0.89
N ILE A 280 5.54 -4.13 -1.04
CA ILE A 280 4.30 -4.61 -1.68
C ILE A 280 4.26 -4.02 -3.08
N VAL A 281 4.19 -4.90 -4.06
CA VAL A 281 3.98 -4.53 -5.45
C VAL A 281 2.50 -4.74 -5.78
N ALA A 282 1.86 -3.72 -6.32
CA ALA A 282 0.49 -3.77 -6.83
C ALA A 282 0.43 -3.19 -8.24
N SER A 283 -0.70 -3.26 -8.91
CA SER A 283 -0.93 -2.59 -10.19
C SER A 283 -1.37 -1.13 -10.03
N ILE A 284 -1.81 -0.78 -8.83
CA ILE A 284 -2.17 0.54 -8.33
C ILE A 284 -1.80 0.53 -6.85
N SER A 285 -1.08 1.51 -6.36
CA SER A 285 -0.59 1.52 -4.97
C SER A 285 -1.73 1.49 -3.95
N ASN A 286 -2.85 2.16 -4.21
CA ASN A 286 -4.05 2.06 -3.37
C ASN A 286 -4.50 0.61 -3.18
N TRP A 287 -4.45 -0.21 -4.25
CA TRP A 287 -4.83 -1.63 -4.15
C TRP A 287 -3.89 -2.42 -3.26
N GLY A 288 -2.59 -2.08 -3.28
CA GLY A 288 -1.62 -2.65 -2.34
C GLY A 288 -1.99 -2.36 -0.88
N ALA A 289 -2.41 -1.12 -0.60
CA ALA A 289 -2.91 -0.73 0.72
C ALA A 289 -4.18 -1.50 1.12
N TYR A 290 -5.13 -1.70 0.18
CA TYR A 290 -6.34 -2.50 0.43
C TYR A 290 -6.00 -3.98 0.66
N GLY A 291 -4.96 -4.49 -0.01
CA GLY A 291 -4.44 -5.84 0.24
C GLY A 291 -3.95 -6.00 1.68
N VAL A 292 -3.20 -5.02 2.19
CA VAL A 292 -2.77 -5.00 3.60
C VAL A 292 -3.97 -4.91 4.53
N GLU A 293 -4.93 -4.03 4.25
CA GLU A 293 -6.16 -3.89 5.03
C GLU A 293 -6.94 -5.21 5.11
N ALA A 294 -7.14 -5.89 3.97
CA ALA A 294 -7.83 -7.18 3.92
C ALA A 294 -7.09 -8.25 4.76
N CYS A 295 -5.75 -8.29 4.68
CA CYS A 295 -4.94 -9.21 5.47
C CYS A 295 -4.98 -8.88 6.97
N LEU A 296 -4.96 -7.60 7.36
CA LEU A 296 -5.13 -7.19 8.75
C LEU A 296 -6.51 -7.58 9.30
N ALA A 297 -7.59 -7.33 8.53
CA ALA A 297 -8.95 -7.74 8.90
C ALA A 297 -9.06 -9.26 9.06
N TYR A 298 -8.42 -10.03 8.17
CA TYR A 298 -8.32 -11.49 8.27
C TYR A 298 -7.63 -11.92 9.57
N LEU A 299 -6.47 -11.37 9.88
CA LEU A 299 -5.67 -11.71 11.06
C LEU A 299 -6.36 -11.31 12.37
N LYS A 300 -7.03 -10.15 12.40
CA LYS A 300 -7.86 -9.70 13.54
C LYS A 300 -9.11 -10.57 13.69
N GLY A 301 -9.51 -11.26 12.64
CA GLY A 301 -10.77 -11.99 12.63
C GLY A 301 -11.99 -11.08 12.67
N ASP A 302 -11.87 -9.82 12.29
CA ASP A 302 -12.95 -8.84 12.25
C ASP A 302 -13.15 -8.34 10.80
N LEU A 303 -14.25 -8.79 10.21
CA LEU A 303 -14.55 -8.54 8.80
C LEU A 303 -15.00 -7.10 8.51
N GLU A 304 -15.48 -6.40 9.54
CA GLU A 304 -15.98 -5.02 9.43
C GLU A 304 -14.84 -3.98 9.43
N LEU A 305 -13.62 -4.41 9.69
CA LEU A 305 -12.45 -3.53 9.65
C LEU A 305 -12.13 -3.08 8.24
N MET A 306 -12.34 -3.93 7.22
CA MET A 306 -12.14 -3.55 5.85
C MET A 306 -13.16 -2.50 5.42
N HIS A 307 -12.72 -1.46 4.70
CA HIS A 307 -13.63 -0.44 4.18
C HIS A 307 -14.58 -1.03 3.13
N SER A 308 -15.73 -0.38 2.95
CA SER A 308 -16.75 -0.82 2.01
C SER A 308 -16.60 -0.16 0.63
N PRO A 309 -17.17 -0.74 -0.44
CA PRO A 309 -17.24 -0.11 -1.76
C PRO A 309 -17.81 1.31 -1.74
N SER A 310 -18.76 1.59 -0.84
CA SER A 310 -19.35 2.93 -0.70
C SER A 310 -18.39 3.93 -0.07
N LEU A 311 -17.51 3.50 0.85
CA LEU A 311 -16.45 4.35 1.39
C LEU A 311 -15.40 4.65 0.32
N GLU A 312 -15.06 3.66 -0.50
CA GLU A 312 -14.14 3.84 -1.63
C GLU A 312 -14.64 4.91 -2.61
N LEU A 313 -15.86 4.74 -3.12
CA LEU A 313 -16.49 5.71 -4.03
C LEU A 313 -16.53 7.12 -3.42
N ARG A 314 -16.87 7.23 -2.14
CA ARG A 314 -16.92 8.51 -1.44
C ARG A 314 -15.53 9.12 -1.28
N SER A 315 -14.53 8.33 -0.93
CA SER A 315 -13.14 8.77 -0.74
C SER A 315 -12.55 9.32 -2.04
N ILE A 316 -12.71 8.61 -3.16
CA ILE A 316 -12.28 9.08 -4.48
C ILE A 316 -13.02 10.35 -4.87
N GLY A 317 -14.36 10.37 -4.72
CA GLY A 317 -15.17 11.52 -5.08
C GLY A 317 -14.85 12.78 -4.27
N GLU A 318 -14.65 12.66 -2.95
CA GLU A 318 -14.27 13.79 -2.09
C GLU A 318 -12.84 14.28 -2.37
N CYS A 319 -11.89 13.36 -2.62
CA CYS A 319 -10.52 13.68 -3.00
C CYS A 319 -10.48 14.54 -4.27
N VAL A 320 -11.15 14.10 -5.33
CA VAL A 320 -11.23 14.83 -6.61
C VAL A 320 -12.00 16.14 -6.44
N GLY A 321 -13.10 16.14 -5.67
CA GLY A 321 -13.87 17.34 -5.35
C GLY A 321 -13.06 18.41 -4.60
N ALA A 322 -12.03 18.01 -3.86
CA ALA A 322 -11.12 18.91 -3.16
C ALA A 322 -9.89 19.33 -4.00
N GLY A 323 -9.81 18.88 -5.26
CA GLY A 323 -8.76 19.24 -6.19
C GLY A 323 -7.74 18.16 -6.50
N GLY A 324 -7.93 16.93 -5.98
CA GLY A 324 -7.14 15.76 -6.39
C GLY A 324 -7.35 15.43 -7.86
N ILE A 325 -6.36 14.86 -8.52
CA ILE A 325 -6.41 14.49 -9.93
C ILE A 325 -5.98 13.04 -10.14
N ASP A 326 -6.44 12.42 -11.20
CA ASP A 326 -5.93 11.12 -11.65
C ASP A 326 -4.53 11.30 -12.24
N GLY A 327 -3.53 10.60 -11.68
CA GLY A 327 -2.12 10.74 -12.06
C GLY A 327 -1.84 10.30 -13.49
N ALA A 328 -2.48 9.24 -13.96
CA ALA A 328 -2.28 8.70 -15.29
C ALA A 328 -2.92 9.57 -16.39
N THR A 329 -4.10 10.14 -16.14
CA THR A 329 -4.83 10.96 -17.12
C THR A 329 -4.57 12.46 -16.95
N SER A 330 -4.01 12.89 -15.82
CA SER A 330 -3.86 14.30 -15.42
C SER A 330 -5.19 15.07 -15.42
N ALA A 331 -6.30 14.40 -15.20
CA ALA A 331 -7.65 14.96 -15.23
C ALA A 331 -8.33 14.90 -13.85
N PRO A 332 -9.21 15.86 -13.52
CA PRO A 332 -10.00 15.84 -12.28
C PRO A 332 -11.21 14.89 -12.44
N THR A 333 -10.92 13.62 -12.71
CA THR A 333 -11.93 12.57 -12.90
C THR A 333 -11.97 11.65 -11.68
N ALA A 334 -13.15 11.09 -11.36
CA ALA A 334 -13.30 10.09 -10.31
C ALA A 334 -12.72 8.75 -10.78
N SER A 335 -11.40 8.68 -10.84
CA SER A 335 -10.60 7.52 -11.24
C SER A 335 -9.28 7.50 -10.48
N VAL A 336 -8.60 6.36 -10.50
CA VAL A 336 -7.24 6.16 -9.99
C VAL A 336 -6.48 5.44 -11.10
N ASP A 337 -5.39 6.02 -11.60
CA ASP A 337 -4.57 5.50 -12.69
C ASP A 337 -5.40 5.05 -13.90
N ALA A 338 -6.28 5.94 -14.35
CA ALA A 338 -7.25 5.72 -15.42
C ALA A 338 -8.32 4.63 -15.14
N VAL A 339 -8.31 4.00 -13.96
CA VAL A 339 -9.34 3.04 -13.54
C VAL A 339 -10.51 3.79 -12.87
N PRO A 340 -11.75 3.71 -13.40
CA PRO A 340 -12.91 4.38 -12.83
C PRO A 340 -13.18 4.00 -11.35
N ALA A 341 -13.72 4.92 -10.57
CA ALA A 341 -14.01 4.72 -9.16
C ALA A 341 -14.87 3.47 -8.89
N GLU A 342 -15.81 3.16 -9.77
CA GLU A 342 -16.68 1.97 -9.66
C GLU A 342 -15.87 0.67 -9.74
N LEU A 343 -14.83 0.61 -10.58
CA LEU A 343 -13.98 -0.58 -10.68
C LEU A 343 -13.04 -0.71 -9.47
N ASN A 344 -12.55 0.40 -8.92
CA ASN A 344 -11.85 0.40 -7.64
C ASN A 344 -12.75 -0.13 -6.52
N ALA A 345 -14.01 0.31 -6.47
CA ALA A 345 -15.00 -0.17 -5.51
C ALA A 345 -15.32 -1.67 -5.69
N HIS A 346 -15.35 -2.18 -6.92
CA HIS A 346 -15.54 -3.61 -7.20
C HIS A 346 -14.34 -4.44 -6.70
N LEU A 347 -13.10 -3.93 -6.80
CA LEU A 347 -11.94 -4.60 -6.20
C LEU A 347 -12.11 -4.73 -4.68
N VAL A 348 -12.52 -3.64 -4.02
CA VAL A 348 -12.81 -3.63 -2.58
C VAL A 348 -13.90 -4.64 -2.23
N GLU A 349 -14.95 -4.74 -3.05
CA GLU A 349 -16.03 -5.73 -2.88
C GLU A 349 -15.49 -7.17 -2.99
N MET A 350 -14.62 -7.45 -3.97
CA MET A 350 -14.00 -8.76 -4.16
C MET A 350 -13.12 -9.14 -2.97
N LEU A 351 -12.28 -8.23 -2.47
CA LEU A 351 -11.46 -8.45 -1.27
C LEU A 351 -12.35 -8.72 -0.04
N GLY A 352 -13.40 -7.91 0.15
CA GLY A 352 -14.39 -8.10 1.22
C GLY A 352 -15.14 -9.42 1.11
N PHE A 353 -15.50 -9.85 -0.11
CA PHE A 353 -16.12 -11.16 -0.30
C PHE A 353 -15.15 -12.31 0.02
N MET A 354 -13.89 -12.23 -0.44
CA MET A 354 -12.87 -13.22 -0.10
C MET A 354 -12.70 -13.33 1.42
N LEU A 355 -12.67 -12.20 2.12
CA LEU A 355 -12.58 -12.16 3.58
C LEU A 355 -13.79 -12.84 4.23
N ARG A 356 -15.03 -12.51 3.83
CA ARG A 356 -16.25 -13.14 4.33
C ARG A 356 -16.29 -14.64 4.03
N SER A 357 -15.82 -15.07 2.86
CA SER A 357 -15.81 -16.46 2.43
C SER A 357 -15.00 -17.38 3.34
N THR A 358 -14.01 -16.85 4.05
CA THR A 358 -13.21 -17.62 5.01
C THR A 358 -14.03 -18.18 6.17
N ARG A 359 -15.22 -17.63 6.44
CA ARG A 359 -16.15 -18.06 7.49
C ARG A 359 -17.39 -18.77 6.95
N MET A 360 -17.56 -18.83 5.63
CA MET A 360 -18.72 -19.50 5.02
C MET A 360 -18.58 -21.02 5.13
N ARG A 361 -19.64 -21.68 5.64
CA ARG A 361 -19.76 -23.13 5.64
C ARG A 361 -20.78 -23.52 4.58
N PHE A 362 -20.31 -24.05 3.47
CA PHE A 362 -21.20 -24.61 2.45
C PHE A 362 -21.65 -26.01 2.86
N LYS A 363 -22.96 -26.20 3.05
CA LYS A 363 -23.56 -27.54 3.18
C LYS A 363 -23.76 -28.12 1.77
N ARG A 364 -23.15 -29.26 1.48
CA ARG A 364 -23.51 -30.02 0.30
C ARG A 364 -24.80 -30.78 0.58
N HIS A 365 -25.75 -30.74 -0.36
CA HIS A 365 -27.08 -31.36 -0.25
C HIS A 365 -27.18 -32.60 -1.13
N PHE A 366 -26.12 -33.42 -1.20
CA PHE A 366 -26.08 -34.71 -1.90
C PHE A 366 -25.24 -35.73 -1.15
#